data_31a55d5ea53d4f484b806815c7cfa07b
#
_entry.id   31a55d5ea53d4f484b806815c7cfa07b
#
_cell.length_a   1.000
_cell.length_b   1.000
_cell.length_c   1.000
_cell.angle_alpha   90.00
_cell.angle_beta   90.00
_cell.angle_gamma   90.00
#
_symmetry.space_group_name_H-M   'P 1'
#
loop_
_entity.id
_entity.type
_entity.pdbx_description
1 polymer ?
#
loop_
_entity_poly.entity_id
_entity_poly.type
_entity_poly.pdbx_seq_one_letter_code
_entity_poly.pdbx_strand_id
1 'polypeptide(L)'
;MRSSSATRGPRRSASSASRAGEPAIEGIRPPVGKLDISFYRDDVTRMIAPVLHGTNIPFSIDNRDVILVDDVLFTGRTVRSALDALIDYGRPKTVQLAVMVDRGHRELPIRADYVGKNVPSSHEEDVRVNIRPNDDTTSVEIWTKPTAGVDGG
;
A
#
# COMPACT_ATOMS: atom_id res chain seq x y z
N MET A 1 -29.02 -23.84 -7.59
CA MET A 1 -28.23 -23.00 -8.50
C MET A 1 -28.30 -21.57 -8.02
N ARG A 2 -27.31 -21.09 -7.30
CA ARG A 2 -27.12 -19.67 -7.02
C ARG A 2 -25.69 -19.31 -7.39
N SER A 3 -25.59 -18.58 -8.50
CA SER A 3 -24.36 -18.01 -9.03
C SER A 3 -23.89 -16.92 -8.07
N SER A 4 -22.76 -17.11 -7.40
CA SER A 4 -22.09 -16.08 -6.63
C SER A 4 -21.03 -15.46 -7.53
N SER A 5 -21.36 -14.33 -8.15
CA SER A 5 -20.40 -13.50 -8.86
C SER A 5 -19.56 -12.73 -7.82
N ALA A 6 -18.34 -13.17 -7.60
CA ALA A 6 -17.36 -12.41 -6.82
C ALA A 6 -16.95 -11.15 -7.60
N THR A 7 -17.56 -10.03 -7.27
CA THR A 7 -17.16 -8.71 -7.77
C THR A 7 -15.78 -8.39 -7.20
N ARG A 8 -14.76 -8.32 -8.05
CA ARG A 8 -13.43 -7.82 -7.70
C ARG A 8 -13.56 -6.35 -7.35
N GLY A 9 -13.49 -6.02 -6.07
CA GLY A 9 -13.34 -4.65 -5.60
C GLY A 9 -11.99 -4.07 -6.06
N PRO A 10 -11.88 -2.75 -6.25
CA PRO A 10 -10.68 -2.10 -6.72
C PRO A 10 -9.52 -2.32 -5.74
N ARG A 11 -8.36 -2.69 -6.28
CA ARG A 11 -7.12 -2.75 -5.50
C ARG A 11 -6.85 -1.37 -4.91
N ARG A 12 -6.69 -1.31 -3.60
CA ARG A 12 -6.35 -0.07 -2.91
C ARG A 12 -4.90 0.30 -3.24
N SER A 13 -4.72 1.51 -3.74
CA SER A 13 -3.39 2.12 -3.89
C SER A 13 -2.79 2.37 -2.52
N ALA A 14 -1.48 2.20 -2.39
CA ALA A 14 -0.70 2.64 -1.25
C ALA A 14 -1.08 4.06 -0.83
N SER A 15 -1.18 4.28 0.47
CA SER A 15 -1.43 5.57 1.11
C SER A 15 -2.89 6.02 1.23
N SER A 16 -3.63 5.42 2.12
CA SER A 16 -4.64 6.19 2.81
C SER A 16 -4.34 6.17 4.30
N ALA A 17 -3.46 7.06 4.74
CA ALA A 17 -3.47 7.47 6.13
C ALA A 17 -4.84 8.07 6.40
N SER A 18 -5.66 7.33 7.13
CA SER A 18 -7.02 7.72 7.47
C SER A 18 -7.00 8.98 8.33
N ARG A 19 -7.74 9.99 7.93
CA ARG A 19 -7.85 11.28 8.62
C ARG A 19 -8.63 11.23 9.94
N ALA A 20 -9.25 10.12 10.26
CA ALA A 20 -10.13 10.04 11.42
C ALA A 20 -9.39 9.37 12.59
N GLY A 21 -8.96 10.17 13.55
CA GLY A 21 -8.69 9.71 14.91
C GLY A 21 -7.31 9.15 15.19
N GLU A 22 -6.26 9.64 14.52
CA GLU A 22 -4.90 9.33 14.96
C GLU A 22 -4.66 9.91 16.36
N PRO A 23 -4.39 9.05 17.35
CA PRO A 23 -4.05 9.54 18.69
C PRO A 23 -2.75 10.34 18.58
N ALA A 24 -2.75 11.55 19.10
CA ALA A 24 -1.53 12.31 19.28
C ALA A 24 -0.67 11.58 20.31
N ILE A 25 0.47 11.01 19.88
CA ILE A 25 1.46 10.47 20.80
C ILE A 25 2.21 11.69 21.35
N GLU A 26 2.27 11.81 22.68
CA GLU A 26 2.89 12.94 23.40
C GLU A 26 2.33 14.33 23.00
N GLY A 27 1.08 14.41 22.56
CA GLY A 27 0.44 15.66 22.17
C GLY A 27 0.89 16.23 20.82
N ILE A 28 1.79 15.57 20.11
CA ILE A 28 2.30 15.98 18.80
C ILE A 28 1.50 15.29 17.70
N ARG A 29 0.94 16.07 16.78
CA ARG A 29 0.32 15.57 15.56
C ARG A 29 1.23 15.87 14.37
N PRO A 30 1.89 14.88 13.78
CA PRO A 30 2.67 15.10 12.58
C PRO A 30 1.74 15.51 11.41
N PRO A 31 2.20 16.34 10.47
CA PRO A 31 1.45 16.61 9.26
C PRO A 31 1.35 15.32 8.42
N VAL A 32 0.16 15.03 7.91
CA VAL A 32 -0.13 13.84 7.10
C VAL A 32 -0.51 14.27 5.69
N GLY A 33 0.10 13.63 4.70
CA GLY A 33 -0.20 13.78 3.29
C GLY A 33 -0.63 12.45 2.66
N LYS A 34 -1.27 12.52 1.51
CA LYS A 34 -1.65 11.38 0.70
C LYS A 34 -0.92 11.43 -0.64
N LEU A 35 -0.26 10.34 -0.99
CA LEU A 35 0.47 10.19 -2.25
C LEU A 35 -0.28 9.22 -3.16
N ASP A 36 -0.60 9.64 -4.37
CA ASP A 36 -1.17 8.78 -5.41
C ASP A 36 -0.05 8.32 -6.36
N ILE A 37 0.15 7.02 -6.44
CA ILE A 37 1.19 6.40 -7.26
C ILE A 37 0.66 5.76 -8.53
N SER A 38 -0.60 6.00 -8.88
CA SER A 38 -1.25 5.33 -10.02
C SER A 38 -0.51 5.51 -11.34
N PHE A 39 0.19 6.62 -11.54
CA PHE A 39 0.97 6.90 -12.74
C PHE A 39 2.38 6.29 -12.74
N TYR A 40 2.91 5.90 -11.59
CA TYR A 40 4.29 5.47 -11.42
C TYR A 40 4.43 3.94 -11.36
N ARG A 41 3.33 3.23 -11.53
CA ARG A 41 3.33 1.77 -11.48
C ARG A 41 3.70 1.17 -12.82
N ASP A 42 4.62 0.20 -12.80
CA ASP A 42 5.09 -0.52 -13.99
C ASP A 42 4.00 -1.42 -14.62
N ASP A 43 2.89 -1.68 -13.92
CA ASP A 43 1.79 -2.56 -14.33
C ASP A 43 0.57 -1.84 -14.96
N VAL A 44 0.70 -0.53 -15.25
CA VAL A 44 -0.39 0.32 -15.81
C VAL A 44 -0.88 -0.18 -17.17
N THR A 45 -0.10 -0.95 -17.90
CA THR A 45 -0.43 -1.46 -19.25
C THR A 45 -1.67 -2.37 -19.29
N ARG A 46 -2.23 -2.76 -18.14
CA ARG A 46 -3.40 -3.65 -18.05
C ARG A 46 -4.66 -3.01 -17.47
N MET A 47 -4.65 -1.73 -17.13
CA MET A 47 -5.84 -1.05 -16.58
C MET A 47 -6.47 -0.11 -17.60
N ILE A 48 -7.75 -0.32 -17.85
CA ILE A 48 -8.62 0.51 -18.71
C ILE A 48 -8.99 1.81 -17.96
N ALA A 49 -8.08 2.69 -17.71
CA ALA A 49 -8.17 3.93 -16.96
C ALA A 49 -7.97 3.78 -15.43
N PRO A 50 -6.84 4.26 -14.87
CA PRO A 50 -6.65 4.33 -13.43
C PRO A 50 -7.60 5.37 -12.82
N VAL A 51 -8.28 4.99 -11.73
CA VAL A 51 -9.05 5.95 -10.93
C VAL A 51 -8.06 6.79 -10.14
N LEU A 52 -7.92 8.06 -10.51
CA LEU A 52 -7.05 9.01 -9.84
C LEU A 52 -7.71 9.49 -8.55
N HIS A 53 -7.08 9.23 -7.43
CA HIS A 53 -7.52 9.75 -6.14
C HIS A 53 -6.84 11.08 -5.77
N GLY A 54 -5.88 11.51 -6.57
CA GLY A 54 -5.13 12.76 -6.40
C GLY A 54 -4.14 12.73 -5.24
N THR A 55 -2.93 13.19 -5.49
CA THR A 55 -1.94 13.45 -4.43
C THR A 55 -2.33 14.71 -3.66
N ASN A 56 -2.25 14.66 -2.35
CA ASN A 56 -2.49 15.79 -1.46
C ASN A 56 -1.43 15.80 -0.35
N ILE A 57 -0.39 16.60 -0.54
CA ILE A 57 0.67 16.85 0.44
C ILE A 57 0.63 18.35 0.78
N PRO A 58 -0.17 18.78 1.77
CA PRO A 58 -0.44 20.20 2.05
C PRO A 58 0.70 20.89 2.81
N PHE A 59 1.92 20.36 2.78
CA PHE A 59 3.10 20.89 3.46
C PHE A 59 4.36 20.61 2.63
N SER A 60 5.42 21.43 2.82
CA SER A 60 6.71 21.15 2.21
C SER A 60 7.38 19.95 2.87
N ILE A 61 7.95 19.07 2.05
CA ILE A 61 8.76 17.93 2.49
C ILE A 61 10.27 18.22 2.43
N ASP A 62 10.68 19.39 1.93
CA ASP A 62 12.07 19.75 1.78
C ASP A 62 12.81 19.76 3.12
N ASN A 63 13.96 19.10 3.15
CA ASN A 63 14.80 18.94 4.34
C ASN A 63 14.10 18.34 5.57
N ARG A 64 12.97 17.66 5.38
CA ARG A 64 12.25 16.98 6.45
C ARG A 64 12.52 15.49 6.46
N ASP A 65 12.42 14.90 7.63
CA ASP A 65 12.37 13.46 7.78
C ASP A 65 10.93 13.02 7.45
N VAL A 66 10.78 12.15 6.44
CA VAL A 66 9.50 11.68 5.94
C VAL A 66 9.35 10.20 6.27
N ILE A 67 8.18 9.80 6.75
CA ILE A 67 7.81 8.40 6.91
C ILE A 67 6.79 8.05 5.83
N LEU A 68 7.16 7.16 4.92
CA LEU A 68 6.25 6.58 3.95
C LEU A 68 5.53 5.40 4.60
N VAL A 69 4.21 5.39 4.57
CA VAL A 69 3.40 4.34 5.21
C VAL A 69 2.64 3.55 4.16
N ASP A 70 2.73 2.21 4.25
CA ASP A 70 2.00 1.28 3.39
C ASP A 70 1.37 0.16 4.23
N ASP A 71 0.38 -0.53 3.69
CA ASP A 71 -0.26 -1.65 4.39
C ASP A 71 0.55 -2.95 4.24
N VAL A 72 0.95 -3.33 3.02
CA VAL A 72 1.62 -4.60 2.75
C VAL A 72 2.87 -4.41 1.89
N LEU A 73 4.02 -4.74 2.44
CA LEU A 73 5.27 -4.82 1.70
C LEU A 73 5.43 -6.22 1.08
N PHE A 74 5.49 -6.27 -0.24
CA PHE A 74 5.69 -7.49 -1.03
C PHE A 74 6.97 -7.39 -1.86
N THR A 75 6.85 -7.14 -3.16
CA THR A 75 7.98 -7.09 -4.10
C THR A 75 8.86 -5.83 -3.94
N GLY A 76 8.31 -4.77 -3.36
CA GLY A 76 8.92 -3.45 -3.25
C GLY A 76 8.59 -2.51 -4.42
N ARG A 77 7.89 -2.97 -5.46
CA ARG A 77 7.56 -2.14 -6.64
C ARG A 77 6.68 -0.96 -6.30
N THR A 78 5.69 -1.15 -5.43
CA THR A 78 4.82 -0.08 -4.93
C THR A 78 5.63 1.02 -4.22
N VAL A 79 6.55 0.61 -3.34
CA VAL A 79 7.41 1.54 -2.60
C VAL A 79 8.35 2.29 -3.54
N ARG A 80 8.94 1.63 -4.54
CA ARG A 80 9.74 2.29 -5.56
C ARG A 80 8.94 3.39 -6.26
N SER A 81 7.73 3.05 -6.73
CA SER A 81 6.84 4.01 -7.38
C SER A 81 6.50 5.19 -6.47
N ALA A 82 6.32 4.94 -5.18
CA ALA A 82 6.08 5.99 -4.20
C ALA A 82 7.30 6.90 -3.98
N LEU A 83 8.51 6.33 -3.97
CA LEU A 83 9.75 7.11 -3.88
C LEU A 83 9.96 7.98 -5.13
N ASP A 84 9.70 7.44 -6.32
CA ASP A 84 9.78 8.19 -7.58
C ASP A 84 8.78 9.36 -7.59
N ALA A 85 7.53 9.11 -7.18
CA ALA A 85 6.51 10.14 -7.09
C ALA A 85 6.82 11.21 -6.04
N LEU A 86 7.40 10.82 -4.89
CA LEU A 86 7.69 11.74 -3.80
C LEU A 86 8.70 12.83 -4.20
N ILE A 87 9.65 12.49 -5.08
CA ILE A 87 10.68 13.42 -5.57
C ILE A 87 10.07 14.62 -6.32
N ASP A 88 8.91 14.45 -6.95
CA ASP A 88 8.22 15.54 -7.66
C ASP A 88 7.64 16.59 -6.69
N TYR A 89 7.51 16.26 -5.42
CA TYR A 89 6.96 17.14 -4.38
C TYR A 89 8.02 17.81 -3.51
N GLY A 90 9.30 17.47 -3.65
CA GLY A 90 10.39 18.11 -2.93
C GLY A 90 11.57 17.19 -2.68
N ARG A 91 12.49 17.66 -1.82
CA ARG A 91 13.72 16.94 -1.45
C ARG A 91 13.74 16.66 0.05
N PRO A 92 13.17 15.53 0.50
CA PRO A 92 13.24 15.16 1.89
C PRO A 92 14.69 14.91 2.32
N LYS A 93 14.99 15.15 3.59
CA LYS A 93 16.29 14.85 4.19
C LYS A 93 16.48 13.33 4.33
N THR A 94 15.46 12.65 4.81
CA THR A 94 15.39 11.18 4.88
C THR A 94 14.00 10.70 4.50
N VAL A 95 13.93 9.47 3.98
CA VAL A 95 12.67 8.75 3.79
C VAL A 95 12.80 7.41 4.49
N GLN A 96 11.94 7.15 5.44
CA GLN A 96 11.80 5.87 6.14
C GLN A 96 10.52 5.19 5.70
N LEU A 97 10.51 3.87 5.72
CA LEU A 97 9.36 3.07 5.33
C LEU A 97 8.76 2.36 6.54
N ALA A 98 7.47 2.58 6.76
CA ALA A 98 6.69 1.87 7.75
C ALA A 98 5.60 1.03 7.07
N VAL A 99 5.49 -0.25 7.42
CA VAL A 99 4.47 -1.14 6.87
C VAL A 99 3.76 -1.90 7.98
N MET A 100 2.47 -2.16 7.78
CA MET A 100 1.73 -2.99 8.73
C MET A 100 2.16 -4.46 8.61
N VAL A 101 2.32 -4.94 7.39
CA VAL A 101 2.69 -6.34 7.12
C VAL A 101 3.85 -6.39 6.13
N ASP A 102 4.85 -7.18 6.47
CA ASP A 102 5.90 -7.61 5.55
C ASP A 102 5.68 -9.09 5.22
N ARG A 103 5.40 -9.40 3.95
CA ARG A 103 5.14 -10.77 3.50
C ARG A 103 6.33 -11.46 2.81
N GLY A 104 7.45 -10.77 2.71
CA GLY A 104 8.62 -11.28 1.99
C GLY A 104 8.53 -11.13 0.47
N HIS A 105 9.26 -11.96 -0.27
CA HIS A 105 9.26 -12.05 -1.75
C HIS A 105 9.69 -10.76 -2.45
N ARG A 106 10.79 -10.13 -1.99
CA ARG A 106 11.34 -8.93 -2.63
C ARG A 106 11.85 -9.22 -4.02
N GLU A 107 11.52 -8.33 -4.94
CA GLU A 107 12.12 -8.23 -6.27
C GLU A 107 13.07 -7.03 -6.37
N LEU A 108 12.96 -6.08 -5.45
CA LEU A 108 13.81 -4.90 -5.35
C LEU A 108 14.49 -4.86 -3.97
N PRO A 109 15.67 -4.23 -3.84
CA PRO A 109 16.41 -4.16 -2.58
C PRO A 109 15.79 -3.11 -1.63
N ILE A 110 14.53 -3.28 -1.29
CA ILE A 110 13.74 -2.40 -0.42
C ILE A 110 13.44 -3.13 0.88
N ARG A 111 13.70 -2.45 1.98
CA ARG A 111 13.43 -2.92 3.34
C ARG A 111 12.66 -1.86 4.11
N ALA A 112 11.68 -2.29 4.90
CA ALA A 112 10.99 -1.38 5.80
C ALA A 112 11.84 -1.14 7.07
N ASP A 113 11.81 0.10 7.55
CA ASP A 113 12.41 0.50 8.83
C ASP A 113 11.52 0.06 10.00
N TYR A 114 10.21 0.12 9.80
CA TYR A 114 9.22 -0.25 10.80
C TYR A 114 8.25 -1.28 10.21
N VAL A 115 8.10 -2.42 10.89
CA VAL A 115 7.22 -3.50 10.48
C VAL A 115 6.30 -3.86 11.63
N GLY A 116 4.99 -3.79 11.42
CA GLY A 116 4.01 -4.21 12.41
C GLY A 116 4.05 -5.72 12.62
N LYS A 117 4.02 -6.50 11.54
CA LYS A 117 4.13 -7.96 11.59
C LYS A 117 4.77 -8.55 10.34
N ASN A 118 5.67 -9.50 10.54
CA ASN A 118 6.16 -10.36 9.46
C ASN A 118 5.17 -11.52 9.27
N VAL A 119 4.66 -11.68 8.06
CA VAL A 119 3.71 -12.72 7.68
C VAL A 119 4.27 -13.47 6.48
N PRO A 120 5.08 -14.51 6.67
CA PRO A 120 5.55 -15.34 5.57
C PRO A 120 4.36 -15.91 4.80
N SER A 121 4.37 -15.75 3.50
CA SER A 121 3.31 -16.23 2.62
C SER A 121 3.91 -16.80 1.35
N SER A 122 3.14 -17.59 0.59
CA SER A 122 3.57 -18.04 -0.73
C SER A 122 3.31 -16.96 -1.79
N HIS A 123 3.90 -17.09 -2.98
CA HIS A 123 3.59 -16.21 -4.12
C HIS A 123 2.14 -16.31 -4.59
N GLU A 124 1.51 -17.46 -4.36
CA GLU A 124 0.14 -17.74 -4.77
C GLU A 124 -0.90 -17.22 -3.78
N GLU A 125 -0.47 -16.86 -2.59
CA GLU A 125 -1.32 -16.24 -1.58
C GLU A 125 -1.41 -14.73 -1.80
N ASP A 126 -2.51 -14.16 -1.36
CA ASP A 126 -2.74 -12.72 -1.28
C ASP A 126 -2.92 -12.32 0.18
N VAL A 127 -2.27 -11.25 0.61
CA VAL A 127 -2.39 -10.74 1.98
C VAL A 127 -3.22 -9.47 1.91
N ARG A 128 -4.30 -9.43 2.69
CA ARG A 128 -5.21 -8.28 2.78
C ARG A 128 -5.21 -7.73 4.18
N VAL A 129 -5.08 -6.42 4.26
CA VAL A 129 -5.22 -5.67 5.50
C VAL A 129 -6.51 -4.88 5.44
N ASN A 130 -7.41 -5.16 6.36
CA ASN A 130 -8.67 -4.46 6.54
C ASN A 130 -8.55 -3.54 7.75
N ILE A 131 -8.98 -2.29 7.63
CA ILE A 131 -8.86 -1.28 8.70
C ILE A 131 -10.16 -0.49 8.79
N ARG A 132 -10.76 -0.46 9.98
CA ARG A 132 -11.88 0.46 10.27
C ARG A 132 -11.41 1.92 10.19
N PRO A 133 -12.27 2.87 9.78
CA PRO A 133 -13.71 2.72 9.47
C PRO A 133 -13.99 2.33 8.02
N ASN A 134 -12.99 2.13 7.17
CA ASN A 134 -13.17 1.86 5.74
C ASN A 134 -13.60 0.42 5.47
N ASP A 135 -13.30 -0.48 6.40
CA ASP A 135 -13.65 -1.90 6.35
C ASP A 135 -14.52 -2.25 7.57
N ASP A 136 -15.34 -3.28 7.45
CA ASP A 136 -16.22 -3.72 8.54
C ASP A 136 -15.45 -4.24 9.76
N THR A 137 -14.23 -4.72 9.51
CA THR A 137 -13.35 -5.30 10.53
C THR A 137 -11.94 -4.71 10.44
N THR A 138 -11.18 -4.86 11.52
CA THR A 138 -9.72 -4.65 11.49
C THR A 138 -9.08 -6.03 11.55
N SER A 139 -8.52 -6.49 10.42
CA SER A 139 -7.94 -7.83 10.30
C SER A 139 -6.81 -7.86 9.26
N VAL A 140 -5.98 -8.89 9.38
CA VAL A 140 -5.03 -9.30 8.32
C VAL A 140 -5.44 -10.69 7.89
N GLU A 141 -5.72 -10.85 6.60
CA GLU A 141 -6.22 -12.09 6.03
C GLU A 141 -5.28 -12.61 4.96
N ILE A 142 -5.09 -13.92 4.90
CA ILE A 142 -4.33 -14.60 3.87
C ILE A 142 -5.33 -15.36 2.99
N TRP A 143 -5.29 -15.10 1.69
CA TRP A 143 -6.17 -15.72 0.70
C TRP A 143 -5.34 -16.51 -0.30
N THR A 144 -5.68 -17.77 -0.51
CA THR A 144 -5.10 -18.55 -1.61
C THR A 144 -5.77 -18.14 -2.92
N LYS A 145 -4.98 -17.76 -3.92
CA LYS A 145 -5.51 -17.50 -5.25
C LYS A 145 -6.10 -18.79 -5.82
N PRO A 146 -7.30 -18.76 -6.43
CA PRO A 146 -7.80 -19.92 -7.14
C PRO A 146 -6.76 -20.33 -8.20
N THR A 147 -6.29 -21.56 -8.17
CA THR A 147 -5.51 -22.11 -9.27
C THR A 147 -6.39 -22.05 -10.50
N ALA A 148 -5.92 -21.38 -11.57
CA ALA A 148 -6.56 -21.46 -12.87
C ALA A 148 -6.58 -22.96 -13.23
N GLY A 149 -7.78 -23.55 -13.26
CA GLY A 149 -7.96 -24.93 -13.62
C GLY A 149 -7.30 -25.15 -14.97
N VAL A 150 -6.35 -26.05 -15.02
CA VAL A 150 -5.86 -26.64 -16.28
C VAL A 150 -7.01 -27.54 -16.72
N ASP A 151 -7.93 -26.99 -17.52
CA ASP A 151 -8.85 -27.80 -18.30
C ASP A 151 -8.00 -28.58 -19.29
N GLY A 152 -7.67 -29.81 -18.87
CA GLY A 152 -7.12 -30.80 -19.76
C GLY A 152 -8.24 -31.28 -20.68
N GLY A 153 -8.11 -30.96 -21.91
CA GLY A 153 -8.82 -31.57 -23.01
C GLY A 153 -7.91 -32.55 -23.73
#